data_4e56591af7591ec6ef280ef9aef79a66
#
_entry.id   4e56591af7591ec6ef280ef9aef79a66
#
_cell.length_a   1.000
_cell.length_b   1.000
_cell.length_c   1.000
_cell.angle_alpha   90.00
_cell.angle_beta   90.00
_cell.angle_gamma   90.00
#
_symmetry.space_group_name_H-M   'P 1'
#
loop_
_entity.id
_entity.type
_entity.pdbx_description
1 polymer ?
#
loop_
_entity_poly.entity_id
_entity_poly.type
_entity_poly.pdbx_seq_one_letter_code
_entity_poly.pdbx_strand_id
1 'polypeptide(L)'
;MRPFRRRRTLAGLVAGVAVLASGVAGPVPAANAASSSFQIGLIGDTGYSAGQDADLLAVRKSMAGDKLAFETHDGDIAEEGEACSDSRLRYVKGVFDGFAAPFVYTPGDNEWADCSGPSARLADIRKIFFSSSQTLGRSKMSVTRQPGTPENARWSQNRVWFATLNVPGPRGSGGPTSADVVWLDGTFDAAAKAGAAAVMIIQQDNPFSGGTPAALLSALKSRTVEFGRPVVLVHGDTHTHRIDKPWKDVPNFTRVETFGDTTARKWVEATVDPASPAVFTFRTVSG
;
A
#
# COMPACT_ATOMS: atom_id res chain seq x y z
N MET A 1 65.16 -2.14 91.08
CA MET A 1 63.97 -3.01 90.97
C MET A 1 63.27 -2.77 89.62
N ARG A 2 63.30 -3.73 88.73
CA ARG A 2 62.76 -3.54 87.36
C ARG A 2 61.39 -4.16 87.30
N PRO A 3 60.36 -3.51 86.57
CA PRO A 3 59.06 -4.11 86.43
C PRO A 3 58.97 -4.96 85.14
N PHE A 4 58.16 -5.98 85.24
CA PHE A 4 57.80 -6.99 84.25
C PHE A 4 57.08 -6.37 83.02
N ARG A 5 57.55 -6.69 81.80
CA ARG A 5 56.86 -6.43 80.58
C ARG A 5 55.92 -7.58 80.22
N ARG A 6 54.62 -7.32 80.12
CA ARG A 6 53.64 -8.26 79.52
C ARG A 6 53.66 -8.11 78.03
N ARG A 7 53.89 -9.23 77.32
CA ARG A 7 53.69 -9.30 75.87
C ARG A 7 52.21 -9.46 75.58
N ARG A 8 51.65 -8.58 74.71
CA ARG A 8 50.32 -8.70 74.13
C ARG A 8 50.50 -9.38 72.73
N THR A 9 49.87 -10.53 72.56
CA THR A 9 49.70 -11.22 71.25
C THR A 9 48.61 -10.47 70.47
N LEU A 10 48.97 -9.96 69.27
CA LEU A 10 47.99 -9.44 68.32
C LEU A 10 47.45 -10.63 67.53
N ALA A 11 46.16 -10.89 67.57
CA ALA A 11 45.46 -11.74 66.68
C ALA A 11 45.13 -10.94 65.38
N GLY A 12 45.72 -11.36 64.29
CA GLY A 12 45.43 -10.76 62.96
C GLY A 12 44.07 -11.24 62.41
N LEU A 13 43.18 -10.31 62.19
CA LEU A 13 41.93 -10.53 61.47
C LEU A 13 42.23 -10.41 60.00
N VAL A 14 42.10 -11.50 59.26
CA VAL A 14 42.13 -11.50 57.77
C VAL A 14 40.70 -11.19 57.30
N ALA A 15 40.48 -9.98 56.82
CA ALA A 15 39.25 -9.61 56.16
C ALA A 15 39.28 -10.07 54.69
N GLY A 16 38.51 -11.10 54.38
CA GLY A 16 38.29 -11.55 52.99
C GLY A 16 37.42 -10.54 52.27
N VAL A 17 37.96 -9.90 51.23
CA VAL A 17 37.19 -9.06 50.29
C VAL A 17 36.49 -9.96 49.27
N ALA A 18 35.18 -10.14 49.43
CA ALA A 18 34.33 -10.78 48.38
C ALA A 18 34.08 -9.77 47.28
N VAL A 19 34.71 -9.97 46.13
CA VAL A 19 34.41 -9.22 44.89
C VAL A 19 33.10 -9.75 44.31
N LEU A 20 32.00 -9.06 44.52
CA LEU A 20 30.75 -9.28 43.80
C LEU A 20 30.93 -8.78 42.36
N ALA A 21 31.12 -9.68 41.41
CA ALA A 21 31.06 -9.38 40.01
C ALA A 21 29.59 -9.06 39.60
N SER A 22 29.24 -7.76 39.57
CA SER A 22 27.97 -7.30 39.02
C SER A 22 28.01 -7.47 37.47
N GLY A 23 27.48 -8.58 37.01
CA GLY A 23 27.26 -8.79 35.56
C GLY A 23 26.24 -7.77 35.05
N VAL A 24 26.70 -6.76 34.31
CA VAL A 24 25.84 -5.87 33.57
C VAL A 24 25.26 -6.68 32.42
N ALA A 25 24.03 -7.16 32.59
CA ALA A 25 23.27 -7.73 31.44
C ALA A 25 23.01 -6.59 30.44
N GLY A 26 23.75 -6.56 29.35
CA GLY A 26 23.48 -5.67 28.22
C GLY A 26 22.05 -5.90 27.71
N PRO A 27 21.42 -4.89 27.08
CA PRO A 27 20.09 -5.06 26.52
C PRO A 27 20.12 -6.20 25.50
N VAL A 28 19.34 -7.25 25.76
CA VAL A 28 19.08 -8.30 24.79
C VAL A 28 18.41 -7.61 23.59
N PRO A 29 18.96 -7.71 22.36
CA PRO A 29 18.29 -7.14 21.21
C PRO A 29 16.89 -7.75 21.14
N ALA A 30 15.88 -6.90 21.08
CA ALA A 30 14.51 -7.36 20.88
C ALA A 30 14.49 -8.25 19.64
N ALA A 31 14.13 -9.51 19.80
CA ALA A 31 13.92 -10.39 18.67
C ALA A 31 12.89 -9.71 17.76
N ASN A 32 13.30 -9.31 16.55
CA ASN A 32 12.37 -8.83 15.54
C ASN A 32 11.32 -9.93 15.40
N ALA A 33 10.08 -9.65 15.82
CA ALA A 33 8.99 -10.56 15.55
C ALA A 33 9.02 -10.86 14.06
N ALA A 34 9.16 -12.12 13.69
CA ALA A 34 9.19 -12.54 12.30
C ALA A 34 7.93 -11.96 11.64
N SER A 35 8.10 -11.09 10.65
CA SER A 35 6.95 -10.50 9.97
C SER A 35 6.27 -11.63 9.18
N SER A 36 5.02 -11.93 9.54
CA SER A 36 4.25 -12.96 8.87
C SER A 36 3.89 -12.51 7.46
N SER A 37 3.91 -13.42 6.50
CA SER A 37 3.36 -13.17 5.16
C SER A 37 1.85 -12.95 5.23
N PHE A 38 1.31 -12.18 4.28
CA PHE A 38 -0.10 -11.93 4.12
C PHE A 38 -0.48 -11.83 2.64
N GLN A 39 -1.77 -11.92 2.35
CA GLN A 39 -2.31 -11.86 0.99
C GLN A 39 -3.16 -10.62 0.82
N ILE A 40 -3.14 -10.04 -0.38
CA ILE A 40 -3.97 -8.91 -0.80
C ILE A 40 -4.60 -9.21 -2.16
N GLY A 41 -5.79 -8.64 -2.39
CA GLY A 41 -6.49 -8.75 -3.66
C GLY A 41 -6.38 -7.46 -4.48
N LEU A 42 -6.07 -7.58 -5.77
CA LEU A 42 -5.91 -6.45 -6.68
C LEU A 42 -6.89 -6.62 -7.85
N ILE A 43 -7.74 -5.62 -8.08
CA ILE A 43 -8.65 -5.48 -9.22
C ILE A 43 -8.64 -4.05 -9.72
N GLY A 44 -9.06 -3.86 -10.95
CA GLY A 44 -9.31 -2.59 -11.61
C GLY A 44 -10.13 -2.78 -12.87
N ASP A 45 -10.67 -1.74 -13.43
CA ASP A 45 -11.44 -1.76 -14.67
C ASP A 45 -12.54 -2.83 -14.64
N THR A 46 -13.14 -3.08 -13.50
CA THR A 46 -14.13 -4.14 -13.25
C THR A 46 -15.44 -3.55 -12.72
N GLY A 47 -16.56 -4.05 -13.27
CA GLY A 47 -17.88 -3.46 -13.00
C GLY A 47 -18.14 -2.25 -13.88
N TYR A 48 -17.62 -2.30 -15.09
CA TYR A 48 -17.60 -1.21 -16.07
C TYR A 48 -18.99 -0.73 -16.51
N SER A 49 -20.01 -1.59 -16.42
CA SER A 49 -21.40 -1.23 -16.73
C SER A 49 -22.37 -2.00 -15.84
N ALA A 50 -23.64 -1.58 -15.85
CA ALA A 50 -24.70 -2.33 -15.18
C ALA A 50 -24.81 -3.79 -15.67
N GLY A 51 -24.47 -4.05 -16.94
CA GLY A 51 -24.39 -5.40 -17.49
C GLY A 51 -23.28 -6.28 -16.90
N GLN A 52 -22.25 -5.65 -16.33
CA GLN A 52 -21.10 -6.32 -15.70
C GLN A 52 -21.16 -6.34 -14.17
N ASP A 53 -22.23 -5.87 -13.55
CA ASP A 53 -22.40 -5.89 -12.10
C ASP A 53 -22.28 -7.32 -11.52
N ALA A 54 -22.78 -8.32 -12.26
CA ALA A 54 -22.67 -9.71 -11.89
C ALA A 54 -21.21 -10.20 -11.81
N ASP A 55 -20.32 -9.65 -12.62
CA ASP A 55 -18.91 -10.01 -12.65
C ASP A 55 -18.18 -9.43 -11.44
N LEU A 56 -18.42 -8.16 -11.12
CA LEU A 56 -17.89 -7.54 -9.89
C LEU A 56 -18.38 -8.26 -8.62
N LEU A 57 -19.64 -8.68 -8.61
CA LEU A 57 -20.20 -9.46 -7.49
C LEU A 57 -19.58 -10.87 -7.40
N ALA A 58 -19.26 -11.50 -8.54
CA ALA A 58 -18.57 -12.79 -8.58
C ALA A 58 -17.14 -12.65 -8.04
N VAL A 59 -16.39 -11.63 -8.45
CA VAL A 59 -15.06 -11.32 -7.91
C VAL A 59 -15.12 -11.10 -6.40
N ARG A 60 -16.06 -10.29 -5.92
CA ARG A 60 -16.26 -10.08 -4.48
C ARG A 60 -16.51 -11.39 -3.74
N LYS A 61 -17.33 -12.29 -4.31
CA LYS A 61 -17.60 -13.60 -3.71
C LYS A 61 -16.36 -14.48 -3.70
N SER A 62 -15.58 -14.48 -4.77
CA SER A 62 -14.30 -15.20 -4.87
C SER A 62 -13.32 -14.72 -3.82
N MET A 63 -13.08 -13.42 -3.71
CA MET A 63 -12.16 -12.83 -2.74
C MET A 63 -12.58 -13.09 -1.28
N ALA A 64 -13.89 -13.17 -1.00
CA ALA A 64 -14.40 -13.45 0.34
C ALA A 64 -14.05 -14.87 0.83
N GLY A 65 -13.66 -15.80 -0.05
CA GLY A 65 -13.17 -17.13 0.28
C GLY A 65 -11.72 -17.14 0.79
N ASP A 66 -10.97 -16.09 0.52
CA ASP A 66 -9.56 -15.96 0.90
C ASP A 66 -9.41 -15.04 2.13
N LYS A 67 -8.37 -15.27 2.94
CA LYS A 67 -8.07 -14.45 4.11
C LYS A 67 -7.21 -13.25 3.73
N LEU A 68 -7.76 -12.36 2.91
CA LEU A 68 -7.05 -11.18 2.43
C LEU A 68 -6.90 -10.15 3.56
N ALA A 69 -5.72 -9.54 3.65
CA ALA A 69 -5.43 -8.48 4.61
C ALA A 69 -6.14 -7.18 4.22
N PHE A 70 -6.22 -6.91 2.93
CA PHE A 70 -7.04 -5.88 2.29
C PHE A 70 -7.21 -6.18 0.80
N GLU A 71 -8.12 -5.47 0.17
CA GLU A 71 -8.43 -5.55 -1.25
C GLU A 71 -8.32 -4.15 -1.87
N THR A 72 -7.98 -4.06 -3.16
CA THR A 72 -7.86 -2.77 -3.85
C THR A 72 -8.58 -2.78 -5.19
N HIS A 73 -9.09 -1.61 -5.58
CA HIS A 73 -9.55 -1.32 -6.94
C HIS A 73 -8.83 -0.09 -7.46
N ASP A 74 -8.14 -0.21 -8.58
CA ASP A 74 -7.27 0.83 -9.12
C ASP A 74 -7.98 1.85 -10.03
N GLY A 75 -9.30 1.78 -10.19
CA GLY A 75 -10.08 2.78 -10.92
C GLY A 75 -10.96 2.18 -12.02
N ASP A 76 -11.70 3.03 -12.71
CA ASP A 76 -12.63 2.70 -13.77
C ASP A 76 -13.72 1.72 -13.34
N ILE A 77 -14.62 2.22 -12.50
CA ILE A 77 -15.77 1.48 -11.94
C ILE A 77 -17.03 1.57 -12.79
N ALA A 78 -16.95 2.24 -13.92
CA ALA A 78 -18.01 2.31 -14.95
C ALA A 78 -17.43 2.83 -16.26
N GLU A 79 -18.16 2.61 -17.38
CA GLU A 79 -17.84 3.20 -18.68
C GLU A 79 -17.92 4.73 -18.65
N GLU A 80 -17.17 5.38 -19.56
CA GLU A 80 -17.32 6.81 -19.83
C GLU A 80 -18.81 7.16 -20.03
N GLY A 81 -19.31 8.13 -19.28
CA GLY A 81 -20.71 8.53 -19.32
C GLY A 81 -21.58 7.89 -18.22
N GLU A 82 -21.59 6.58 -18.02
CA GLU A 82 -22.27 5.96 -16.87
C GLU A 82 -21.62 6.36 -15.54
N ALA A 83 -20.30 6.39 -15.51
CA ALA A 83 -19.49 6.77 -14.37
C ALA A 83 -19.78 8.22 -13.89
N CYS A 84 -20.31 9.06 -14.78
CA CYS A 84 -20.63 10.43 -14.46
C CYS A 84 -21.93 10.60 -13.63
N SER A 85 -22.63 9.52 -13.29
CA SER A 85 -23.84 9.59 -12.48
C SER A 85 -23.60 9.24 -11.00
N ASP A 86 -24.20 10.02 -10.10
CA ASP A 86 -24.16 9.73 -8.65
C ASP A 86 -24.81 8.39 -8.30
N SER A 87 -25.83 7.99 -9.04
CA SER A 87 -26.51 6.70 -8.82
C SER A 87 -25.56 5.54 -9.06
N ARG A 88 -24.78 5.57 -10.13
CA ARG A 88 -23.78 4.54 -10.43
C ARG A 88 -22.68 4.50 -9.36
N LEU A 89 -22.11 5.65 -9.03
CA LEU A 89 -21.07 5.73 -8.01
C LEU A 89 -21.54 5.21 -6.65
N ARG A 90 -22.77 5.56 -6.22
CA ARG A 90 -23.34 5.08 -4.95
C ARG A 90 -23.64 3.59 -4.98
N TYR A 91 -24.10 3.05 -6.11
CA TYR A 91 -24.29 1.63 -6.29
C TYR A 91 -22.97 0.88 -6.11
N VAL A 92 -21.93 1.26 -6.86
CA VAL A 92 -20.62 0.61 -6.79
C VAL A 92 -20.00 0.76 -5.41
N LYS A 93 -20.15 1.93 -4.77
CA LYS A 93 -19.74 2.09 -3.37
C LYS A 93 -20.41 1.07 -2.46
N GLY A 94 -21.70 0.81 -2.64
CA GLY A 94 -22.42 -0.22 -1.87
C GLY A 94 -21.86 -1.62 -2.12
N VAL A 95 -21.41 -1.92 -3.34
CA VAL A 95 -20.72 -3.17 -3.65
C VAL A 95 -19.36 -3.23 -2.94
N PHE A 96 -18.58 -2.15 -2.97
CA PHE A 96 -17.29 -2.05 -2.29
C PHE A 96 -17.41 -2.16 -0.76
N ASP A 97 -18.41 -1.54 -0.17
CA ASP A 97 -18.71 -1.69 1.27
C ASP A 97 -19.07 -3.15 1.64
N GLY A 98 -19.46 -3.95 0.66
CA GLY A 98 -19.78 -5.38 0.85
C GLY A 98 -18.59 -6.34 0.76
N PHE A 99 -17.40 -5.91 0.35
CA PHE A 99 -16.20 -6.74 0.38
C PHE A 99 -15.82 -7.13 1.81
N ALA A 100 -15.22 -8.29 1.99
CA ALA A 100 -15.03 -8.85 3.34
C ALA A 100 -13.89 -8.16 4.10
N ALA A 101 -12.77 -7.94 3.42
CA ALA A 101 -11.59 -7.26 3.96
C ALA A 101 -11.71 -5.72 3.86
N PRO A 102 -10.80 -4.96 4.47
CA PRO A 102 -10.65 -3.53 4.18
C PRO A 102 -10.45 -3.30 2.68
N PHE A 103 -11.25 -2.42 2.09
CA PHE A 103 -11.23 -2.18 0.65
C PHE A 103 -10.75 -0.77 0.34
N VAL A 104 -9.68 -0.66 -0.44
CA VAL A 104 -9.07 0.60 -0.87
C VAL A 104 -9.42 0.85 -2.33
N TYR A 105 -9.80 2.07 -2.65
CA TYR A 105 -10.17 2.48 -3.99
C TYR A 105 -9.41 3.75 -4.37
N THR A 106 -8.97 3.85 -5.61
CA THR A 106 -8.53 5.09 -6.26
C THR A 106 -9.34 5.28 -7.55
N PRO A 107 -9.81 6.49 -7.89
CA PRO A 107 -10.62 6.69 -9.10
C PRO A 107 -9.77 6.65 -10.37
N GLY A 108 -10.40 6.23 -11.47
CA GLY A 108 -9.88 6.36 -12.82
C GLY A 108 -10.37 7.62 -13.53
N ASP A 109 -10.13 7.72 -14.82
CA ASP A 109 -10.56 8.85 -15.65
C ASP A 109 -12.06 8.84 -15.91
N ASN A 110 -12.64 7.68 -16.14
CA ASN A 110 -14.06 7.53 -16.40
C ASN A 110 -14.95 8.12 -15.31
N GLU A 111 -14.56 8.03 -14.04
CA GLU A 111 -15.36 8.53 -12.92
C GLU A 111 -15.44 10.04 -12.86
N TRP A 112 -14.46 10.77 -13.40
CA TRP A 112 -14.43 12.21 -13.25
C TRP A 112 -13.74 13.00 -14.35
N ALA A 113 -12.59 12.56 -14.85
CA ALA A 113 -11.78 13.30 -15.81
C ALA A 113 -12.48 13.41 -17.17
N ASP A 114 -13.15 12.36 -17.59
CA ASP A 114 -13.92 12.27 -18.83
C ASP A 114 -15.36 12.79 -18.67
N CYS A 115 -15.77 13.15 -17.48
CA CYS A 115 -17.08 13.73 -17.22
C CYS A 115 -17.14 15.22 -17.55
N SER A 116 -18.32 15.72 -17.93
CA SER A 116 -18.58 17.15 -18.00
C SER A 116 -18.40 17.78 -16.61
N GLY A 117 -17.54 18.80 -16.52
CA GLY A 117 -17.23 19.48 -15.26
C GLY A 117 -16.39 18.64 -14.30
N PRO A 118 -15.21 18.14 -14.72
CA PRO A 118 -14.42 17.15 -13.98
C PRO A 118 -14.11 17.57 -12.54
N SER A 119 -13.83 18.83 -12.27
CA SER A 119 -13.56 19.30 -10.90
C SER A 119 -14.77 19.17 -9.96
N ALA A 120 -15.97 19.44 -10.45
CA ALA A 120 -17.20 19.25 -9.68
C ALA A 120 -17.46 17.75 -9.46
N ARG A 121 -17.22 16.94 -10.48
CA ARG A 121 -17.37 15.49 -10.41
C ARG A 121 -16.42 14.86 -9.39
N LEU A 122 -15.14 15.26 -9.40
CA LEU A 122 -14.16 14.83 -8.40
C LEU A 122 -14.59 15.23 -6.98
N ALA A 123 -15.19 16.42 -6.81
CA ALA A 123 -15.72 16.85 -5.51
C ALA A 123 -16.85 15.93 -5.01
N ASP A 124 -17.70 15.41 -5.91
CA ASP A 124 -18.76 14.47 -5.55
C ASP A 124 -18.21 13.08 -5.24
N ILE A 125 -17.23 12.60 -5.99
CA ILE A 125 -16.48 11.36 -5.68
C ILE A 125 -15.86 11.45 -4.28
N ARG A 126 -15.22 12.56 -3.94
CA ARG A 126 -14.65 12.81 -2.61
C ARG A 126 -15.67 12.69 -1.49
N LYS A 127 -16.89 13.24 -1.69
CA LYS A 127 -18.00 13.10 -0.73
C LYS A 127 -18.49 11.65 -0.61
N ILE A 128 -18.56 10.94 -1.73
CA ILE A 128 -19.11 9.59 -1.77
C ILE A 128 -18.11 8.57 -1.17
N PHE A 129 -16.84 8.59 -1.56
CA PHE A 129 -15.88 7.54 -1.25
C PHE A 129 -14.84 7.93 -0.20
N PHE A 130 -14.49 9.21 -0.06
CA PHE A 130 -13.30 9.65 0.67
C PHE A 130 -13.58 10.60 1.84
N SER A 131 -14.79 10.60 2.35
CA SER A 131 -15.20 11.47 3.48
C SER A 131 -14.62 11.02 4.85
N SER A 132 -13.90 9.90 4.90
CA SER A 132 -13.35 9.31 6.12
C SER A 132 -11.90 8.84 5.90
N SER A 133 -11.14 8.76 6.98
CA SER A 133 -9.82 8.09 6.99
C SER A 133 -9.93 6.55 7.09
N GLN A 134 -11.14 6.00 7.17
CA GLN A 134 -11.37 4.56 7.11
C GLN A 134 -11.51 4.10 5.66
N THR A 135 -11.08 2.86 5.39
CA THR A 135 -11.31 2.20 4.10
C THR A 135 -12.79 1.84 3.91
N LEU A 136 -13.16 1.44 2.70
CA LEU A 136 -14.40 0.73 2.40
C LEU A 136 -14.29 -0.73 2.90
N GLY A 137 -15.24 -1.59 2.52
CA GLY A 137 -15.29 -2.98 2.98
C GLY A 137 -16.04 -3.15 4.29
N ARG A 138 -16.36 -4.38 4.66
CA ARG A 138 -17.01 -4.72 5.95
C ARG A 138 -16.03 -4.60 7.12
N SER A 139 -14.81 -5.08 6.93
CA SER A 139 -13.71 -4.77 7.83
C SER A 139 -13.12 -3.42 7.45
N LYS A 140 -12.60 -2.68 8.44
CA LYS A 140 -12.08 -1.33 8.23
C LYS A 140 -10.61 -1.26 8.64
N MET A 141 -9.86 -0.48 7.88
CA MET A 141 -8.48 -0.12 8.17
C MET A 141 -8.34 1.40 8.12
N SER A 142 -7.57 1.97 9.03
CA SER A 142 -7.25 3.40 8.97
C SER A 142 -6.14 3.66 7.95
N VAL A 143 -6.32 4.69 7.13
CA VAL A 143 -5.32 5.18 6.19
C VAL A 143 -5.03 6.66 6.41
N THR A 144 -3.83 7.10 6.09
CA THR A 144 -3.52 8.53 6.02
C THR A 144 -3.91 9.03 4.64
N ARG A 145 -4.76 10.06 4.57
CA ARG A 145 -5.12 10.70 3.30
C ARG A 145 -4.31 11.96 3.06
N GLN A 146 -4.03 12.25 1.80
CA GLN A 146 -3.34 13.49 1.43
C GLN A 146 -4.26 14.70 1.67
N PRO A 147 -3.80 15.73 2.38
CA PRO A 147 -4.56 16.96 2.53
C PRO A 147 -4.87 17.60 1.18
N GLY A 148 -6.15 17.93 0.95
CA GLY A 148 -6.61 18.51 -0.31
C GLY A 148 -6.89 17.52 -1.45
N THR A 149 -6.35 16.29 -1.35
CA THR A 149 -6.52 15.21 -2.34
C THR A 149 -6.83 13.91 -1.62
N PRO A 150 -8.01 13.79 -0.95
CA PRO A 150 -8.31 12.68 -0.03
C PRO A 150 -8.44 11.31 -0.72
N GLU A 151 -8.53 11.25 -2.02
CA GLU A 151 -8.43 10.02 -2.82
C GLU A 151 -7.04 9.39 -2.76
N ASN A 152 -6.00 10.19 -2.57
CA ASN A 152 -4.65 9.69 -2.30
C ASN A 152 -4.56 9.24 -0.85
N ALA A 153 -4.24 7.98 -0.65
CA ALA A 153 -4.10 7.36 0.65
C ALA A 153 -2.76 6.65 0.80
N ARG A 154 -2.26 6.51 2.03
CA ARG A 154 -1.12 5.63 2.32
C ARG A 154 -1.28 4.93 3.67
N TRP A 155 -0.71 3.76 3.77
CA TRP A 155 -0.69 2.93 4.97
C TRP A 155 0.53 2.01 4.96
N SER A 156 0.74 1.33 6.04
CA SER A 156 1.77 0.30 6.12
C SER A 156 1.24 -0.95 6.81
N GLN A 157 1.72 -2.10 6.37
CA GLN A 157 1.44 -3.38 7.00
C GLN A 157 2.67 -4.28 6.93
N ASN A 158 3.06 -4.85 8.06
CA ASN A 158 4.19 -5.78 8.16
C ASN A 158 5.44 -5.30 7.42
N ARG A 159 5.88 -4.05 7.66
CA ARG A 159 7.06 -3.44 7.04
C ARG A 159 6.96 -3.21 5.52
N VAL A 160 5.78 -3.30 4.93
CA VAL A 160 5.54 -2.88 3.54
C VAL A 160 4.68 -1.64 3.55
N TRP A 161 5.02 -0.66 2.73
CA TRP A 161 4.27 0.58 2.55
C TRP A 161 3.46 0.54 1.26
N PHE A 162 2.27 1.09 1.34
CA PHE A 162 1.29 1.15 0.26
C PHE A 162 0.82 2.59 0.08
N ALA A 163 0.61 3.02 -1.15
CA ALA A 163 -0.04 4.30 -1.43
C ALA A 163 -0.87 4.24 -2.71
N THR A 164 -2.00 4.96 -2.70
CA THR A 164 -2.77 5.27 -3.90
C THR A 164 -2.39 6.64 -4.42
N LEU A 165 -2.45 6.80 -5.75
CA LEU A 165 -2.32 8.07 -6.48
C LEU A 165 -3.48 8.19 -7.44
N ASN A 166 -4.18 9.32 -7.41
CA ASN A 166 -5.22 9.64 -8.38
C ASN A 166 -4.60 10.17 -9.67
N VAL A 167 -4.28 9.26 -10.58
CA VAL A 167 -3.65 9.55 -11.87
C VAL A 167 -4.60 9.09 -12.97
N PRO A 168 -5.47 9.99 -13.47
CA PRO A 168 -6.54 9.63 -14.40
C PRO A 168 -6.12 9.66 -15.88
N GLY A 169 -4.86 9.59 -16.20
CA GLY A 169 -4.41 9.66 -17.60
C GLY A 169 -4.45 11.05 -18.24
N PRO A 170 -4.23 11.12 -19.58
CA PRO A 170 -3.94 12.38 -20.27
C PRO A 170 -5.15 13.30 -20.50
N ARG A 171 -6.38 12.76 -20.42
CA ARG A 171 -7.59 13.52 -20.74
C ARG A 171 -8.07 14.40 -19.60
N GLY A 172 -7.62 14.12 -18.39
CA GLY A 172 -8.07 14.85 -17.21
C GLY A 172 -7.45 16.24 -17.07
N SER A 173 -8.27 17.26 -16.94
CA SER A 173 -7.87 18.64 -16.58
C SER A 173 -7.24 18.74 -15.18
N GLY A 174 -7.09 17.63 -14.49
CA GLY A 174 -6.52 17.47 -13.16
C GLY A 174 -5.43 16.39 -13.09
N GLY A 175 -4.65 16.24 -14.16
CA GLY A 175 -3.48 15.32 -14.16
C GLY A 175 -2.57 15.57 -12.95
N PRO A 176 -1.66 14.64 -12.63
CA PRO A 176 -0.86 14.69 -11.41
C PRO A 176 -0.22 16.05 -11.27
N THR A 177 -0.54 16.66 -10.17
CA THR A 177 -0.01 17.95 -9.77
C THR A 177 1.35 17.75 -9.09
N SER A 178 2.07 18.84 -8.87
CA SER A 178 3.24 18.80 -7.97
C SER A 178 2.89 18.18 -6.60
N ALA A 179 1.61 18.23 -6.19
CA ALA A 179 1.14 17.61 -4.95
C ALA A 179 1.22 16.07 -4.98
N ASP A 180 0.97 15.43 -6.13
CA ASP A 180 1.07 13.97 -6.24
C ASP A 180 2.53 13.50 -6.20
N VAL A 181 3.43 14.26 -6.82
CA VAL A 181 4.88 14.03 -6.70
C VAL A 181 5.33 14.15 -5.24
N VAL A 182 4.89 15.20 -4.53
CA VAL A 182 5.18 15.39 -3.09
C VAL A 182 4.60 14.24 -2.25
N TRP A 183 3.43 13.72 -2.59
CA TRP A 183 2.84 12.58 -1.89
C TRP A 183 3.61 11.29 -2.12
N LEU A 184 4.01 11.04 -3.37
CA LEU A 184 4.88 9.92 -3.74
C LEU A 184 6.20 9.99 -2.97
N ASP A 185 6.90 11.13 -3.03
CA ASP A 185 8.16 11.35 -2.33
C ASP A 185 8.02 11.12 -0.83
N GLY A 186 7.01 11.72 -0.20
CA GLY A 186 6.73 11.55 1.22
C GLY A 186 6.37 10.11 1.62
N THR A 187 5.85 9.31 0.68
CA THR A 187 5.61 7.88 0.90
C THR A 187 6.94 7.11 0.94
N PHE A 188 7.84 7.36 -0.01
CA PHE A 188 9.17 6.74 -0.01
C PHE A 188 10.01 7.17 1.20
N ASP A 189 9.95 8.45 1.59
CA ASP A 189 10.65 8.96 2.77
C ASP A 189 10.17 8.26 4.05
N ALA A 190 8.84 8.12 4.21
CA ALA A 190 8.25 7.41 5.33
C ALA A 190 8.65 5.93 5.34
N ALA A 191 8.64 5.28 4.18
CA ALA A 191 9.05 3.89 4.02
C ALA A 191 10.55 3.70 4.36
N ALA A 192 11.40 4.57 3.84
CA ALA A 192 12.85 4.54 4.12
C ALA A 192 13.13 4.74 5.61
N LYS A 193 12.51 5.77 6.22
CA LYS A 193 12.63 6.06 7.66
C LYS A 193 12.17 4.90 8.54
N ALA A 194 11.11 4.19 8.12
CA ALA A 194 10.59 3.02 8.84
C ALA A 194 11.40 1.73 8.60
N GLY A 195 12.43 1.75 7.76
CA GLY A 195 13.17 0.55 7.36
C GLY A 195 12.29 -0.46 6.61
N ALA A 196 11.32 0.02 5.81
CA ALA A 196 10.36 -0.83 5.11
C ALA A 196 11.05 -1.83 4.19
N ALA A 197 10.48 -3.02 4.03
CA ALA A 197 11.00 -4.05 3.14
C ALA A 197 10.68 -3.76 1.66
N ALA A 198 9.55 -3.10 1.39
CA ALA A 198 9.07 -2.79 0.05
C ALA A 198 8.07 -1.64 0.03
N VAL A 199 7.77 -1.12 -1.16
CA VAL A 199 6.71 -0.15 -1.44
C VAL A 199 5.83 -0.66 -2.58
N MET A 200 4.50 -0.47 -2.47
CA MET A 200 3.54 -0.68 -3.54
C MET A 200 2.77 0.62 -3.79
N ILE A 201 2.78 1.09 -5.02
CA ILE A 201 2.02 2.24 -5.50
C ILE A 201 0.86 1.72 -6.35
N ILE A 202 -0.31 2.32 -6.21
CA ILE A 202 -1.55 1.92 -6.90
C ILE A 202 -2.13 3.16 -7.56
N GLN A 203 -2.34 3.13 -8.86
CA GLN A 203 -2.96 4.19 -9.66
C GLN A 203 -3.80 3.57 -10.77
N GLN A 204 -4.61 4.34 -11.47
CA GLN A 204 -5.38 3.83 -12.59
C GLN A 204 -4.57 3.86 -13.89
N ASP A 205 -4.07 5.02 -14.29
CA ASP A 205 -3.40 5.21 -15.60
C ASP A 205 -2.18 4.31 -15.79
N ASN A 206 -2.02 3.79 -17.00
CA ASN A 206 -0.83 3.05 -17.41
C ASN A 206 0.32 4.02 -17.74
N PRO A 207 1.34 4.17 -16.91
CA PRO A 207 2.39 5.14 -17.13
C PRO A 207 3.29 4.86 -18.33
N PHE A 208 3.14 3.69 -18.92
CA PHE A 208 3.92 3.27 -20.10
C PHE A 208 3.12 3.39 -21.41
N SER A 209 1.86 3.83 -21.36
CA SER A 209 1.04 4.19 -22.53
C SER A 209 1.10 5.67 -22.88
N GLY A 210 1.71 6.50 -22.04
CA GLY A 210 1.90 7.94 -22.24
C GLY A 210 0.87 8.83 -21.51
N GLY A 211 0.05 8.25 -20.65
CA GLY A 211 -0.95 8.98 -19.85
C GLY A 211 -0.38 9.67 -18.63
N THR A 212 0.46 8.98 -17.88
CA THR A 212 1.06 9.52 -16.68
C THR A 212 2.03 10.67 -16.99
N PRO A 213 1.92 11.82 -16.33
CA PRO A 213 2.85 12.92 -16.53
C PRO A 213 4.32 12.53 -16.30
N ALA A 214 5.18 12.99 -17.20
CA ALA A 214 6.60 12.67 -17.19
C ALA A 214 7.29 12.98 -15.86
N ALA A 215 6.86 14.02 -15.16
CA ALA A 215 7.40 14.38 -13.85
C ALA A 215 7.14 13.32 -12.79
N LEU A 216 5.92 12.76 -12.74
CA LEU A 216 5.56 11.71 -11.79
C LEU A 216 6.27 10.39 -12.13
N LEU A 217 6.30 10.02 -13.41
CA LEU A 217 7.00 8.82 -13.86
C LEU A 217 8.52 8.90 -13.57
N SER A 218 9.11 10.07 -13.77
CA SER A 218 10.52 10.34 -13.43
C SER A 218 10.77 10.26 -11.92
N ALA A 219 9.88 10.83 -11.11
CA ALA A 219 9.96 10.75 -9.65
C ALA A 219 9.85 9.28 -9.19
N LEU A 220 8.88 8.52 -9.69
CA LEU A 220 8.70 7.11 -9.35
C LEU A 220 9.98 6.31 -9.68
N LYS A 221 10.55 6.51 -10.86
CA LYS A 221 11.80 5.85 -11.26
C LYS A 221 12.95 6.20 -10.34
N SER A 222 13.17 7.49 -10.10
CA SER A 222 14.25 7.99 -9.24
C SER A 222 14.14 7.48 -7.81
N ARG A 223 12.93 7.55 -7.22
CA ARG A 223 12.67 7.06 -5.86
C ARG A 223 12.80 5.55 -5.75
N THR A 224 12.46 4.80 -6.80
CA THR A 224 12.66 3.35 -6.86
C THR A 224 14.14 3.00 -6.79
N VAL A 225 14.98 3.69 -7.58
CA VAL A 225 16.43 3.49 -7.57
C VAL A 225 17.02 3.85 -6.20
N GLU A 226 16.65 5.00 -5.65
CA GLU A 226 17.12 5.46 -4.33
C GLU A 226 16.70 4.51 -3.19
N PHE A 227 15.47 4.01 -3.22
CA PHE A 227 14.96 3.10 -2.20
C PHE A 227 15.69 1.76 -2.19
N GLY A 228 16.15 1.26 -3.34
CA GLY A 228 17.01 0.08 -3.49
C GLY A 228 16.39 -1.25 -3.06
N ARG A 229 15.12 -1.27 -2.68
CA ARG A 229 14.33 -2.45 -2.28
C ARG A 229 13.16 -2.64 -3.23
N PRO A 230 12.43 -3.78 -3.22
CA PRO A 230 11.33 -4.02 -4.14
C PRO A 230 10.28 -2.91 -4.15
N VAL A 231 9.95 -2.43 -5.34
CA VAL A 231 8.86 -1.49 -5.60
C VAL A 231 7.93 -2.10 -6.64
N VAL A 232 6.64 -2.05 -6.36
CA VAL A 232 5.58 -2.50 -7.27
C VAL A 232 4.72 -1.31 -7.64
N LEU A 233 4.39 -1.17 -8.91
CA LEU A 233 3.31 -0.33 -9.40
C LEU A 233 2.16 -1.23 -9.86
N VAL A 234 0.97 -1.01 -9.31
CA VAL A 234 -0.29 -1.61 -9.74
C VAL A 234 -1.07 -0.57 -10.50
N HIS A 235 -1.62 -0.94 -11.66
CA HIS A 235 -2.45 -0.05 -12.47
C HIS A 235 -3.44 -0.84 -13.34
N GLY A 236 -4.40 -0.16 -13.96
CA GLY A 236 -5.36 -0.65 -14.93
C GLY A 236 -5.22 0.02 -16.29
N ASP A 237 -6.29 0.61 -16.80
CA ASP A 237 -6.44 1.49 -17.96
C ASP A 237 -6.38 0.78 -19.34
N THR A 238 -5.36 0.00 -19.63
CA THR A 238 -5.23 -0.59 -20.98
C THR A 238 -5.82 -1.99 -21.12
N HIS A 239 -6.49 -2.51 -20.08
CA HIS A 239 -7.20 -3.80 -20.04
C HIS A 239 -6.34 -4.99 -20.49
N THR A 240 -5.02 -4.90 -20.32
CA THR A 240 -4.07 -5.92 -20.75
C THR A 240 -3.26 -6.41 -19.56
N HIS A 241 -3.78 -7.44 -18.90
CA HIS A 241 -3.09 -8.01 -17.74
C HIS A 241 -1.65 -8.41 -18.06
N ARG A 242 -0.73 -7.91 -17.23
CA ARG A 242 0.69 -8.26 -17.32
C ARG A 242 1.38 -8.06 -15.97
N ILE A 243 2.43 -8.84 -15.77
CA ILE A 243 3.37 -8.68 -14.67
C ILE A 243 4.76 -8.70 -15.29
N ASP A 244 5.43 -7.54 -15.31
CA ASP A 244 6.71 -7.40 -15.99
C ASP A 244 7.64 -6.37 -15.33
N LYS A 245 8.82 -6.16 -15.92
CA LYS A 245 9.82 -5.19 -15.51
C LYS A 245 10.12 -4.24 -16.69
N PRO A 246 9.31 -3.20 -16.88
CA PRO A 246 9.42 -2.32 -18.06
C PRO A 246 10.74 -1.53 -18.10
N TRP A 247 11.35 -1.25 -16.93
CA TRP A 247 12.66 -0.58 -16.84
C TRP A 247 13.78 -1.61 -16.67
N LYS A 248 14.51 -1.87 -17.73
CA LYS A 248 15.63 -2.84 -17.72
C LYS A 248 16.78 -2.42 -16.80
N ASP A 249 16.92 -1.12 -16.58
CA ASP A 249 17.95 -0.49 -15.73
C ASP A 249 17.51 -0.35 -14.25
N VAL A 250 16.29 -0.74 -13.90
CA VAL A 250 15.74 -0.68 -12.53
C VAL A 250 15.20 -2.07 -12.12
N PRO A 251 16.07 -3.02 -11.78
CA PRO A 251 15.69 -4.42 -11.58
C PRO A 251 14.78 -4.66 -10.36
N ASN A 252 14.74 -3.72 -9.41
CA ASN A 252 13.89 -3.77 -8.22
C ASN A 252 12.47 -3.23 -8.46
N PHE A 253 12.13 -2.79 -9.68
CA PHE A 253 10.79 -2.37 -10.05
C PHE A 253 10.01 -3.50 -10.73
N THR A 254 8.74 -3.63 -10.39
CA THR A 254 7.78 -4.54 -11.05
C THR A 254 6.49 -3.78 -11.32
N ARG A 255 5.97 -3.92 -12.55
CA ARG A 255 4.64 -3.47 -12.93
C ARG A 255 3.67 -4.63 -12.85
N VAL A 256 2.48 -4.36 -12.31
CA VAL A 256 1.31 -5.26 -12.33
C VAL A 256 0.17 -4.47 -12.94
N GLU A 257 -0.28 -4.86 -14.13
CA GLU A 257 -1.53 -4.38 -14.70
C GLU A 257 -2.65 -5.36 -14.34
N THR A 258 -3.73 -4.86 -13.76
CA THR A 258 -4.90 -5.65 -13.36
C THR A 258 -5.64 -6.19 -14.58
N PHE A 259 -6.71 -6.94 -14.37
CA PHE A 259 -7.54 -7.41 -15.47
C PHE A 259 -8.56 -6.33 -15.82
N GLY A 260 -8.76 -6.09 -17.12
CA GLY A 260 -9.79 -5.18 -17.62
C GLY A 260 -11.16 -5.85 -17.74
N ASP A 261 -12.12 -5.07 -18.24
CA ASP A 261 -13.52 -5.41 -18.41
C ASP A 261 -13.78 -6.72 -19.18
N THR A 262 -12.98 -7.03 -20.20
CA THR A 262 -13.11 -8.25 -21.02
C THR A 262 -12.77 -9.54 -20.26
N THR A 263 -12.12 -9.42 -19.12
CA THR A 263 -11.76 -10.54 -18.23
C THR A 263 -12.20 -10.28 -16.79
N ALA A 264 -13.34 -9.65 -16.62
CA ALA A 264 -13.86 -9.03 -15.42
C ALA A 264 -14.04 -9.96 -14.21
N ARG A 265 -14.00 -11.28 -14.38
CA ARG A 265 -14.06 -12.27 -13.28
C ARG A 265 -12.68 -12.71 -12.78
N LYS A 266 -11.61 -12.16 -13.33
CA LYS A 266 -10.27 -12.48 -12.84
C LYS A 266 -9.75 -11.37 -11.94
N TRP A 267 -8.92 -11.77 -10.99
CA TRP A 267 -8.23 -10.85 -10.12
C TRP A 267 -6.81 -11.34 -9.81
N VAL A 268 -5.96 -10.46 -9.34
CA VAL A 268 -4.59 -10.79 -8.97
C VAL A 268 -4.50 -10.91 -7.45
N GLU A 269 -4.06 -12.07 -6.96
CA GLU A 269 -3.64 -12.21 -5.58
C GLU A 269 -2.14 -11.91 -5.50
N ALA A 270 -1.77 -11.00 -4.63
CA ALA A 270 -0.39 -10.79 -4.25
C ALA A 270 -0.14 -11.37 -2.86
N THR A 271 0.79 -12.32 -2.76
CA THR A 271 1.37 -12.73 -1.48
C THR A 271 2.51 -11.79 -1.16
N VAL A 272 2.46 -11.19 0.02
CA VAL A 272 3.44 -10.24 0.54
C VAL A 272 4.22 -10.90 1.69
N ASP A 273 5.49 -11.16 1.48
CA ASP A 273 6.39 -11.75 2.48
C ASP A 273 7.60 -10.83 2.70
N PRO A 274 7.59 -9.98 3.73
CA PRO A 274 8.69 -9.07 4.01
C PRO A 274 10.01 -9.74 4.42
N ALA A 275 10.02 -11.05 4.66
CA ALA A 275 11.22 -11.82 4.91
C ALA A 275 11.87 -12.37 3.63
N SER A 276 11.09 -12.43 2.53
CA SER A 276 11.57 -12.85 1.21
C SER A 276 12.33 -11.73 0.52
N PRO A 277 13.44 -11.99 -0.18
CA PRO A 277 14.11 -10.97 -1.00
C PRO A 277 13.22 -10.35 -2.09
N ALA A 278 12.30 -11.12 -2.66
CA ALA A 278 11.36 -10.64 -3.67
C ALA A 278 10.22 -9.83 -3.08
N VAL A 279 9.87 -10.04 -1.82
CA VAL A 279 8.74 -9.53 -1.04
C VAL A 279 7.38 -9.87 -1.65
N PHE A 280 7.18 -9.69 -2.96
CA PHE A 280 5.91 -9.89 -3.65
C PHE A 280 5.97 -11.09 -4.59
N THR A 281 4.94 -11.94 -4.53
CA THR A 281 4.63 -12.93 -5.56
C THR A 281 3.17 -12.79 -5.95
N PHE A 282 2.85 -13.06 -7.21
CA PHE A 282 1.53 -12.82 -7.78
C PHE A 282 0.98 -14.08 -8.41
N ARG A 283 -0.32 -14.29 -8.28
CA ARG A 283 -1.05 -15.33 -9.01
C ARG A 283 -2.38 -14.78 -9.54
N THR A 284 -2.82 -15.29 -10.68
CA THR A 284 -4.17 -15.06 -11.20
C THR A 284 -5.15 -15.96 -10.48
N VAL A 285 -6.29 -15.40 -10.08
CA VAL A 285 -7.44 -16.12 -9.53
C VAL A 285 -8.64 -15.88 -10.42
N SER A 286 -9.47 -16.89 -10.60
CA SER A 286 -10.75 -16.79 -11.30
C SER A 286 -11.90 -16.76 -10.31
N GLY A 287 -12.82 -15.82 -10.51
CA GLY A 287 -14.01 -15.63 -9.69
C GLY A 287 -15.23 -16.40 -10.20
#